data_88fb62f71768fa92d4920928109fdc81
#
_entry.id   88fb62f71768fa92d4920928109fdc81
#
_cell.length_a   1.000
_cell.length_b   1.000
_cell.length_c   1.000
_cell.angle_alpha   90.00
_cell.angle_beta   90.00
_cell.angle_gamma   90.00
#
_symmetry.space_group_name_H-M   'P 1'
#
loop_
_entity.id
_entity.type
_entity.pdbx_description
1 polymer ?
#
loop_
_entity_poly.entity_id
_entity_poly.type
_entity_poly.pdbx_seq_one_letter_code
_entity_poly.pdbx_strand_id
1 'polypeptide(L)'
;MKLLIIDYGAGNIKSIQFAFKRLGINAILSNNIDEIKAADKIIFPGVGEASSAMKMLKESGLNEVIPKLKQPVLGICLGMQLMCRFSEEGNKKDWVFLMWM
;
A
#
# COMPACT_ATOMS: atom_id res chain seq x y z
N MET A 1 0.65 -17.75 3.10
CA MET A 1 0.65 -16.33 3.47
C MET A 1 0.13 -15.50 2.31
N LYS A 2 -0.77 -14.60 2.57
CA LYS A 2 -1.37 -13.75 1.55
C LYS A 2 -0.72 -12.37 1.55
N LEU A 3 0.00 -12.04 0.46
CA LEU A 3 0.59 -10.73 0.24
C LEU A 3 -0.25 -9.96 -0.78
N LEU A 4 -0.67 -8.75 -0.43
CA LEU A 4 -1.55 -7.95 -1.27
C LEU A 4 -0.94 -6.58 -1.55
N ILE A 5 -0.98 -6.17 -2.82
CA ILE A 5 -0.57 -4.84 -3.25
C ILE A 5 -1.83 -4.02 -3.44
N ILE A 6 -1.92 -2.89 -2.75
CA ILE A 6 -3.10 -2.01 -2.87
C ILE A 6 -3.11 -1.34 -4.23
N ASP A 7 -4.18 -1.59 -4.99
CA ASP A 7 -4.38 -1.02 -6.32
C ASP A 7 -5.40 0.11 -6.24
N TYR A 8 -4.92 1.34 -6.02
CA TYR A 8 -5.80 2.50 -5.92
C TYR A 8 -5.67 3.45 -7.12
N GLY A 9 -5.10 2.97 -8.21
CA GLY A 9 -4.94 3.75 -9.42
C GLY A 9 -3.59 4.44 -9.58
N ALA A 10 -2.64 4.15 -8.68
CA ALA A 10 -1.30 4.77 -8.72
C ALA A 10 -0.44 4.12 -9.75
N GLY A 11 -0.44 4.09 -10.87
CA GLY A 11 0.34 3.50 -11.97
C GLY A 11 1.54 2.65 -11.55
N ASN A 12 2.04 1.86 -12.45
CA ASN A 12 3.28 1.05 -12.32
C ASN A 12 3.25 -0.06 -11.26
N ILE A 13 2.09 -0.42 -10.75
CA ILE A 13 2.00 -1.48 -9.74
C ILE A 13 2.35 -2.86 -10.29
N LYS A 14 2.19 -3.07 -11.59
CA LYS A 14 2.55 -4.35 -12.20
C LYS A 14 4.05 -4.63 -12.13
N SER A 15 4.90 -3.60 -12.19
CA SER A 15 6.33 -3.78 -12.05
C SER A 15 6.69 -4.30 -10.66
N ILE A 16 5.98 -3.83 -9.64
CA ILE A 16 6.13 -4.33 -8.28
C ILE A 16 5.69 -5.80 -8.19
N GLN A 17 4.55 -6.11 -8.80
CA GLN A 17 4.05 -7.48 -8.83
C GLN A 17 5.04 -8.43 -9.51
N PHE A 18 5.63 -8.01 -10.62
CA PHE A 18 6.64 -8.81 -11.32
C PHE A 18 7.91 -8.99 -10.50
N ALA A 19 8.31 -7.97 -9.74
CA ALA A 19 9.48 -8.07 -8.87
C ALA A 19 9.27 -9.16 -7.81
N PHE A 20 8.10 -9.21 -7.19
CA PHE A 20 7.76 -10.27 -6.25
C PHE A 20 7.70 -11.64 -6.91
N LYS A 21 7.15 -11.69 -8.12
CA LYS A 21 7.06 -12.96 -8.87
C LYS A 21 8.44 -13.53 -9.15
N ARG A 22 9.44 -12.70 -9.46
CA ARG A 22 10.83 -13.14 -9.63
C ARG A 22 11.40 -13.79 -8.37
N LEU A 23 10.90 -13.37 -7.21
CA LEU A 23 11.30 -13.94 -5.93
C LEU A 23 10.47 -15.16 -5.54
N GLY A 24 9.60 -15.64 -6.42
CA GLY A 24 8.72 -16.76 -6.14
C GLY A 24 7.51 -16.42 -5.30
N ILE A 25 7.15 -15.15 -5.21
CA ILE A 25 6.03 -14.68 -4.38
C ILE A 25 4.88 -14.23 -5.28
N ASN A 26 3.70 -14.80 -5.05
CA ASN A 26 2.47 -14.38 -5.72
C ASN A 26 1.81 -13.26 -4.93
N ALA A 27 1.99 -12.01 -5.39
CA ALA A 27 1.32 -10.87 -4.79
C ALA A 27 0.01 -10.60 -5.53
N ILE A 28 -1.05 -10.35 -4.78
CA ILE A 28 -2.39 -10.10 -5.32
C ILE A 28 -2.59 -8.60 -5.46
N LEU A 29 -3.11 -8.16 -6.61
CA LEU A 29 -3.50 -6.75 -6.78
C LEU A 29 -4.98 -6.63 -6.42
N SER A 30 -5.30 -5.71 -5.50
CA SER A 30 -6.70 -5.52 -5.13
C SER A 30 -6.93 -4.14 -4.53
N ASN A 31 -8.11 -3.60 -4.74
CA ASN A 31 -8.62 -2.42 -4.05
C ASN A 31 -9.85 -2.76 -3.20
N ASN A 32 -10.16 -4.01 -3.06
CA ASN A 32 -11.29 -4.46 -2.24
C ASN A 32 -10.93 -4.35 -0.76
N ILE A 33 -11.72 -3.60 0.00
CA ILE A 33 -11.44 -3.31 1.41
C ILE A 33 -11.40 -4.59 2.24
N ASP A 34 -12.32 -5.51 2.01
CA ASP A 34 -12.38 -6.77 2.76
C ASP A 34 -11.15 -7.65 2.48
N GLU A 35 -10.71 -7.70 1.22
CA GLU A 35 -9.49 -8.43 0.88
C GLU A 35 -8.25 -7.81 1.52
N ILE A 36 -8.17 -6.48 1.53
CA ILE A 36 -7.06 -5.75 2.15
C ILE A 36 -7.00 -6.07 3.63
N LYS A 37 -8.13 -6.01 4.33
CA LYS A 37 -8.18 -6.31 5.76
C LYS A 37 -7.82 -7.76 6.06
N ALA A 38 -8.12 -8.68 5.16
CA ALA A 38 -7.87 -10.10 5.36
C ALA A 38 -6.46 -10.54 4.97
N ALA A 39 -5.71 -9.72 4.25
CA ALA A 39 -4.35 -10.08 3.83
C ALA A 39 -3.40 -10.11 5.01
N ASP A 40 -2.39 -10.97 4.93
CA ASP A 40 -1.38 -11.09 5.98
C ASP A 40 -0.38 -9.95 5.96
N LYS A 41 -0.01 -9.49 4.76
CA LYS A 41 0.93 -8.38 4.57
C LYS A 41 0.47 -7.52 3.42
N ILE A 42 0.71 -6.21 3.55
CA ILE A 42 0.25 -5.21 2.59
C ILE A 42 1.45 -4.48 1.99
N ILE A 43 1.40 -4.28 0.68
CA ILE A 43 2.30 -3.38 -0.03
C ILE A 43 1.50 -2.14 -0.41
N PHE A 44 1.97 -0.97 0.01
CA PHE A 44 1.34 0.31 -0.32
C PHE A 44 2.23 1.03 -1.32
N PRO A 45 1.93 0.90 -2.62
CA PRO A 45 2.75 1.54 -3.65
C PRO A 45 2.31 2.97 -3.90
N GLY A 46 3.14 3.72 -4.62
CA GLY A 46 2.75 5.04 -5.07
C GLY A 46 3.82 5.64 -5.94
N VAL A 47 3.39 6.32 -7.00
CA VAL A 47 4.26 7.09 -7.86
C VAL A 47 3.55 8.40 -8.20
N GLY A 48 4.31 9.44 -8.51
CA GLY A 48 3.76 10.72 -8.90
C GLY A 48 3.53 11.66 -7.74
N GLU A 49 2.47 12.46 -7.82
CA GLU A 49 2.19 13.52 -6.88
C GLU A 49 1.31 13.06 -5.72
N ALA A 50 1.69 13.43 -4.50
CA ALA A 50 0.98 13.01 -3.29
C ALA A 50 -0.47 13.48 -3.26
N SER A 51 -0.76 14.68 -3.74
CA SER A 51 -2.14 15.21 -3.73
C SER A 51 -3.05 14.41 -4.65
N SER A 52 -2.57 14.02 -5.83
CA SER A 52 -3.34 13.20 -6.76
C SER A 52 -3.60 11.81 -6.18
N ALA A 53 -2.60 11.21 -5.56
CA ALA A 53 -2.73 9.90 -4.93
C ALA A 53 -3.73 9.96 -3.77
N MET A 54 -3.65 11.00 -2.94
CA MET A 54 -4.57 11.15 -1.82
C MET A 54 -6.01 11.33 -2.30
N LYS A 55 -6.20 12.04 -3.42
CA LYS A 55 -7.53 12.18 -4.01
C LYS A 55 -8.10 10.81 -4.41
N MET A 56 -7.30 9.98 -5.07
CA MET A 56 -7.73 8.64 -5.46
C MET A 56 -8.06 7.76 -4.26
N LEU A 57 -7.26 7.88 -3.19
CA LEU A 57 -7.51 7.14 -1.96
C LEU A 57 -8.82 7.57 -1.31
N LYS A 58 -9.10 8.86 -1.29
CA LYS A 58 -10.35 9.40 -0.73
C LYS A 58 -11.56 8.94 -1.54
N GLU A 59 -11.45 8.94 -2.86
CA GLU A 59 -12.54 8.51 -3.74
C GLU A 59 -12.90 7.05 -3.54
N SER A 60 -11.92 6.20 -3.21
CA SER A 60 -12.13 4.78 -2.97
C SER A 60 -12.44 4.44 -1.52
N GLY A 61 -12.33 5.41 -0.60
CA GLY A 61 -12.51 5.17 0.82
C GLY A 61 -11.30 4.56 1.52
N LEU A 62 -10.22 4.30 0.79
CA LEU A 62 -9.03 3.65 1.33
C LEU A 62 -8.26 4.55 2.30
N ASN A 63 -8.42 5.86 2.21
CA ASN A 63 -7.77 6.79 3.14
C ASN A 63 -8.20 6.58 4.59
N GLU A 64 -9.38 6.02 4.81
CA GLU A 64 -9.86 5.69 6.14
C GLU A 64 -9.47 4.27 6.58
N VAL A 65 -9.26 3.37 5.63
CA VAL A 65 -8.95 1.97 5.90
C VAL A 65 -7.47 1.77 6.20
N ILE A 66 -6.59 2.35 5.40
CA ILE A 66 -5.15 2.10 5.49
C ILE A 66 -4.57 2.45 6.86
N PRO A 67 -4.89 3.60 7.48
CA PRO A 67 -4.34 3.90 8.80
C PRO A 67 -4.79 2.95 9.91
N LYS A 68 -5.87 2.22 9.69
CA LYS A 68 -6.43 1.29 10.68
C LYS A 68 -5.96 -0.15 10.49
N LEU A 69 -5.16 -0.42 9.46
CA LEU A 69 -4.63 -1.76 9.24
C LEU A 69 -3.67 -2.15 10.37
N LYS A 70 -3.79 -3.38 10.84
CA LYS A 70 -2.99 -3.90 11.96
C LYS A 70 -1.85 -4.78 11.50
N GLN A 71 -1.95 -5.36 10.30
CA GLN A 71 -0.90 -6.19 9.73
C GLN A 71 0.25 -5.33 9.22
N PRO A 72 1.43 -5.92 8.99
CA PRO A 72 2.57 -5.18 8.45
C PRO A 72 2.26 -4.55 7.10
N VAL A 73 2.65 -3.29 6.92
CA VAL A 73 2.48 -2.52 5.69
C VAL A 73 3.83 -2.00 5.24
N LEU A 74 4.19 -2.28 3.99
CA LEU A 74 5.42 -1.77 3.39
C LEU A 74 5.06 -0.67 2.40
N GLY A 75 5.50 0.56 2.67
CA GLY A 75 5.34 1.68 1.76
C GLY A 75 6.50 1.78 0.80
N ILE A 76 6.22 1.91 -0.49
CA ILE A 76 7.23 2.01 -1.55
C ILE A 76 7.06 3.34 -2.28
N CYS A 77 8.14 4.10 -2.40
CA CYS A 77 8.17 5.41 -3.07
C CYS A 77 7.14 6.37 -2.47
N LEU A 78 6.21 6.86 -3.26
CA LEU A 78 5.17 7.78 -2.78
C LEU A 78 4.30 7.14 -1.68
N GLY A 79 4.12 5.82 -1.74
CA GLY A 79 3.41 5.11 -0.68
C GLY A 79 4.04 5.33 0.68
N MET A 80 5.37 5.36 0.75
CA MET A 80 6.08 5.68 1.98
C MET A 80 5.71 7.07 2.51
N GLN A 81 5.65 8.07 1.64
CA GLN A 81 5.29 9.44 2.04
C GLN A 81 3.85 9.52 2.55
N LEU A 82 2.95 8.81 1.91
CA LEU A 82 1.55 8.75 2.35
C LEU A 82 1.42 8.06 3.70
N MET A 83 2.19 7.00 3.92
CA MET A 83 2.21 6.32 5.22
C MET A 83 2.72 7.23 6.33
N CYS A 84 3.70 8.10 6.04
CA CYS A 84 4.19 9.07 7.02
C CYS A 84 3.07 10.00 7.49
N ARG A 85 2.19 10.42 6.59
CA ARG A 85 1.03 11.24 6.98
C ARG A 85 0.05 10.47 7.85
N PHE A 86 -0.20 9.20 7.51
CA PHE A 86 -1.11 8.38 8.29
C PHE A 86 -0.54 8.03 9.66
N SER A 87 0.77 7.85 9.77
CA SER A 87 1.39 7.47 11.03
C SER A 87 1.33 8.55 12.10
N GLU A 88 1.13 9.81 11.70
CA GLU A 88 0.94 10.90 12.65
C GLU A 88 -0.34 10.75 13.46
N GLU A 89 -1.30 9.97 12.97
CA GLU A 89 -2.59 9.77 13.60
C GLU A 89 -2.61 8.62 14.61
N GLY A 90 -1.52 7.85 14.73
CA GLY A 90 -1.49 6.72 15.63
C GLY A 90 -0.16 5.98 15.65
N ASN A 91 -0.08 4.96 16.50
CA ASN A 91 1.13 4.17 16.65
C ASN A 91 1.16 3.03 15.61
N LYS A 92 2.06 3.12 14.66
CA LYS A 92 2.17 2.19 13.53
C LYS A 92 3.45 1.35 13.63
N LYS A 93 3.55 0.50 14.64
CA LYS A 93 4.76 -0.27 14.94
C LYS A 93 5.18 -1.23 13.84
N ASP A 94 4.22 -1.81 13.13
CA ASP A 94 4.48 -2.84 12.13
C ASP A 94 4.60 -2.28 10.71
N TRP A 95 4.63 -0.96 10.58
CA TRP A 95 4.79 -0.34 9.28
C TRP A 95 6.27 -0.19 8.95
N VAL A 96 6.62 -0.52 7.71
CA VAL A 96 7.98 -0.39 7.19
C VAL A 96 7.96 0.58 6.02
N PHE A 97 8.89 1.52 6.02
CA PHE A 97 9.02 2.51 4.95
C PHE A 97 10.22 2.16 4.08
N LEU A 98 10.01 2.03 2.79
CA LEU A 98 11.07 1.75 1.84
C LEU A 98 10.98 2.73 0.69
N MET A 99 12.06 3.50 0.50
CA MET A 99 12.19 4.34 -0.68
C MET A 99 12.96 3.55 -1.74
N TRP A 100 12.30 3.23 -2.82
CA TRP A 100 12.87 2.53 -3.96
C TRP A 100 12.78 3.42 -5.18
N MET A 101 13.91 3.74 -5.72
CA MET A 101 14.00 4.52 -6.95
C MET A 101 14.36 3.63 -8.13
#